data_e6cc970dfdb954aa5ad2e87b62109bbe
#
_entry.id   e6cc970dfdb954aa5ad2e87b62109bbe
#
_cell.length_a   1.000
_cell.length_b   1.000
_cell.length_c   1.000
_cell.angle_alpha   90.00
_cell.angle_beta   90.00
_cell.angle_gamma   90.00
#
_symmetry.space_group_name_H-M   'P 1'
#
loop_
_entity.id
_entity.type
_entity.pdbx_description
1 polymer ?
#
loop_
_entity_poly.entity_id
_entity_poly.type
_entity_poly.pdbx_seq_one_letter_code
_entity_poly.pdbx_strand_id
1 'polypeptide(L)'
;MLFRSCIVLLNSTHDFRAARDGSTAVRTVAILDGPFAGGQGAPLVPLFHQGFFGQTQHASGVLNIGGIANLSVLHPSGDVLGFDCGPGNALMDHWCQQHTGQAFDHNGTWASTGQVIEALLDRLMQEPFLHQPPPKSTGRDLFHPAWLAGHLKPFASAQAVDVQATLTEFTARACVADVVRHANNAKELIVCGGGALNGWLMTRLQAGLPQLQVVSSQARGMPALQVEATAFAWLARQTMQGQPGNLPKVTGAQGARILGGIFK
;
A
#
# COMPACT_ATOMS: atom_id res chain seq x y z
N MET A 1 -12.30 13.94 2.75
CA MET A 1 -12.54 12.58 2.20
C MET A 1 -12.17 12.62 0.74
N LEU A 2 -10.96 12.17 0.41
CA LEU A 2 -10.48 12.14 -0.98
C LEU A 2 -11.06 10.91 -1.65
N PHE A 3 -11.99 11.12 -2.58
CA PHE A 3 -12.45 10.05 -3.47
C PHE A 3 -11.28 9.65 -4.38
N ARG A 4 -10.71 8.47 -4.16
CA ARG A 4 -9.79 7.85 -5.12
C ARG A 4 -10.65 7.18 -6.19
N SER A 5 -10.71 7.78 -7.36
CA SER A 5 -11.37 7.17 -8.52
C SER A 5 -10.28 6.68 -9.47
N CYS A 6 -10.31 5.40 -9.80
CA CYS A 6 -9.51 4.85 -10.88
C CYS A 6 -10.41 4.62 -12.09
N ILE A 7 -10.07 5.22 -13.21
CA ILE A 7 -10.76 5.01 -14.48
C ILE A 7 -9.94 3.99 -15.27
N VAL A 8 -10.52 2.82 -15.51
CA VAL A 8 -9.91 1.79 -16.36
C VAL A 8 -10.63 1.79 -17.69
N LEU A 9 -9.91 2.10 -18.75
CA LEU A 9 -10.40 2.01 -20.12
C LEU A 9 -10.19 0.57 -20.62
N LEU A 10 -11.28 -0.15 -20.81
CA LEU A 10 -11.24 -1.49 -21.40
C LEU A 10 -11.71 -1.40 -22.85
N ASN A 11 -10.83 -1.74 -23.79
CA ASN A 11 -11.18 -1.91 -25.18
C ASN A 11 -11.56 -3.39 -25.43
N SER A 12 -12.63 -3.62 -26.20
CA SER A 12 -13.06 -4.97 -26.60
C SER A 12 -12.15 -5.63 -27.64
N THR A 13 -11.24 -4.86 -28.24
CA THR A 13 -10.20 -5.34 -29.16
C THR A 13 -8.82 -5.00 -28.59
N HIS A 14 -7.84 -5.85 -28.82
CA HIS A 14 -6.48 -5.77 -28.26
C HIS A 14 -5.64 -4.58 -28.78
N ASP A 15 -6.24 -3.63 -29.50
CA ASP A 15 -5.51 -2.53 -30.12
C ASP A 15 -5.99 -1.16 -29.62
N PHE A 16 -5.19 -0.53 -28.78
CA PHE A 16 -5.44 0.83 -28.26
C PHE A 16 -5.42 1.91 -29.37
N ARG A 17 -4.89 1.62 -30.54
CA ARG A 17 -4.84 2.57 -31.68
C ARG A 17 -6.18 2.64 -32.42
N ALA A 18 -6.95 1.55 -32.44
CA ALA A 18 -8.24 1.49 -33.12
C ALA A 18 -9.34 2.33 -32.44
N ALA A 19 -9.16 2.71 -31.18
CA ALA A 19 -10.14 3.52 -30.45
C ALA A 19 -10.25 4.98 -30.92
N ARG A 20 -9.35 5.44 -31.77
CA ARG A 20 -9.34 6.84 -32.28
C ARG A 20 -10.18 7.05 -33.54
N ASP A 21 -10.52 6.00 -34.23
CA ASP A 21 -11.28 6.06 -35.51
C ASP A 21 -12.79 5.80 -35.36
N GLY A 22 -13.29 5.63 -34.12
CA GLY A 22 -14.71 5.44 -33.86
C GLY A 22 -15.24 4.04 -34.19
N SER A 23 -14.38 3.10 -34.60
CA SER A 23 -14.79 1.75 -35.01
C SER A 23 -14.97 0.76 -33.86
N THR A 24 -14.55 1.14 -32.62
CA THR A 24 -14.59 0.25 -31.45
C THR A 24 -15.28 0.93 -30.27
N ALA A 25 -16.29 0.27 -29.71
CA ALA A 25 -16.95 0.76 -28.48
C ALA A 25 -15.99 0.69 -27.29
N VAL A 26 -15.48 1.84 -26.86
CA VAL A 26 -14.71 1.95 -25.60
C VAL A 26 -15.69 2.00 -24.44
N ARG A 27 -15.55 1.07 -23.49
CA ARG A 27 -16.30 1.11 -22.24
C ARG A 27 -15.39 1.60 -21.13
N THR A 28 -15.84 2.61 -20.42
CA THR A 28 -15.16 3.12 -19.23
C THR A 28 -15.75 2.45 -18.00
N VAL A 29 -14.94 1.76 -17.23
CA VAL A 29 -15.34 1.25 -15.92
C VAL A 29 -14.70 2.15 -14.87
N ALA A 30 -15.53 2.91 -14.15
CA ALA A 30 -15.08 3.69 -13.02
C ALA A 30 -15.23 2.85 -11.76
N ILE A 31 -14.13 2.51 -11.12
CA ILE A 31 -14.12 1.90 -9.79
C ILE A 31 -14.09 3.04 -8.77
N LEU A 32 -15.18 3.17 -8.04
CA LEU A 32 -15.32 4.21 -7.03
C LEU A 32 -14.93 3.64 -5.66
N ASP A 33 -13.93 4.23 -5.08
CA ASP A 33 -13.50 3.97 -3.71
C ASP A 33 -14.34 4.85 -2.77
N GLY A 34 -15.46 4.32 -2.31
CA GLY A 34 -16.40 5.06 -1.46
C GLY A 34 -17.09 4.16 -0.44
N PRO A 35 -17.77 4.73 0.58
CA PRO A 35 -18.44 3.98 1.64
C PRO A 35 -19.71 3.30 1.14
N PHE A 36 -19.58 2.34 0.22
CA PHE A 36 -20.71 1.58 -0.29
C PHE A 36 -21.24 0.61 0.77
N ALA A 37 -22.55 0.59 0.93
CA ALA A 37 -23.25 -0.31 1.86
C ALA A 37 -22.73 -0.24 3.32
N GLY A 38 -22.38 0.96 3.80
CA GLY A 38 -21.95 1.18 5.17
C GLY A 38 -20.48 0.82 5.46
N GLY A 39 -19.72 0.41 4.46
CA GLY A 39 -18.29 0.12 4.58
C GLY A 39 -17.40 1.35 4.47
N GLN A 40 -16.10 1.16 4.72
CA GLN A 40 -15.08 2.23 4.64
C GLN A 40 -14.66 2.54 3.20
N GLY A 41 -15.04 1.71 2.22
CA GLY A 41 -14.69 1.87 0.80
C GLY A 41 -13.26 1.45 0.43
N ALA A 42 -12.42 1.19 1.40
CA ALA A 42 -11.03 0.74 1.23
C ALA A 42 -10.63 -0.19 2.40
N PRO A 43 -9.59 -1.04 2.22
CA PRO A 43 -8.87 -1.34 0.98
C PRO A 43 -9.65 -2.32 0.07
N LEU A 44 -9.59 -2.13 -1.25
CA LEU A 44 -10.25 -2.99 -2.25
C LEU A 44 -9.32 -4.08 -2.82
N VAL A 45 -8.02 -3.86 -2.76
CA VAL A 45 -6.99 -4.73 -3.35
C VAL A 45 -6.82 -6.10 -2.66
N PRO A 46 -7.17 -6.30 -1.37
CA PRO A 46 -6.97 -7.58 -0.68
C PRO A 46 -7.64 -8.78 -1.34
N LEU A 47 -8.79 -8.60 -2.02
CA LEU A 47 -9.45 -9.68 -2.76
C LEU A 47 -8.59 -10.13 -3.96
N PHE A 48 -7.99 -9.18 -4.68
CA PHE A 48 -7.04 -9.47 -5.74
C PHE A 48 -5.77 -10.14 -5.20
N HIS A 49 -5.24 -9.65 -4.08
CA HIS A 49 -4.08 -10.25 -3.43
C HIS A 49 -4.33 -11.72 -3.09
N GLN A 50 -5.51 -12.05 -2.55
CA GLN A 50 -5.89 -13.44 -2.26
C GLN A 50 -5.92 -14.30 -3.52
N GLY A 51 -6.47 -13.80 -4.61
CA GLY A 51 -6.57 -14.54 -5.88
C GLY A 51 -5.23 -14.77 -6.57
N PHE A 52 -4.26 -13.84 -6.40
CA PHE A 52 -2.98 -13.90 -7.11
C PHE A 52 -1.83 -14.45 -6.23
N PHE A 53 -1.75 -14.02 -4.97
CA PHE A 53 -0.66 -14.37 -4.06
C PHE A 53 -1.05 -15.39 -2.99
N GLY A 54 -2.37 -15.68 -2.82
CA GLY A 54 -2.84 -16.61 -1.80
C GLY A 54 -2.26 -18.02 -1.99
N GLN A 55 -1.84 -18.63 -0.89
CA GLN A 55 -1.31 -19.99 -0.84
C GLN A 55 -2.29 -20.91 -0.11
N THR A 56 -2.35 -22.18 -0.52
CA THR A 56 -3.23 -23.18 0.10
C THR A 56 -2.61 -23.85 1.31
N GLN A 57 -1.31 -23.75 1.50
CA GLN A 57 -0.56 -24.47 2.55
C GLN A 57 -0.18 -23.59 3.74
N HIS A 58 0.00 -22.28 3.54
CA HIS A 58 0.43 -21.37 4.61
C HIS A 58 -0.13 -19.97 4.38
N ALA A 59 -0.16 -19.19 5.44
CA ALA A 59 -0.51 -17.79 5.36
C ALA A 59 0.62 -16.99 4.71
N SER A 60 0.25 -15.92 3.99
CA SER A 60 1.17 -14.95 3.39
C SER A 60 0.75 -13.54 3.74
N GLY A 61 1.71 -12.63 3.90
CA GLY A 61 1.47 -11.21 3.96
C GLY A 61 1.73 -10.56 2.60
N VAL A 62 0.89 -9.62 2.17
CA VAL A 62 1.18 -8.72 1.05
C VAL A 62 1.19 -7.29 1.57
N LEU A 63 2.34 -6.66 1.52
CA LEU A 63 2.57 -5.30 1.99
C LEU A 63 2.76 -4.38 0.79
N ASN A 64 1.78 -3.53 0.51
CA ASN A 64 1.91 -2.49 -0.51
C ASN A 64 2.45 -1.21 0.15
N ILE A 65 3.62 -0.74 -0.29
CA ILE A 65 4.24 0.49 0.18
C ILE A 65 4.18 1.52 -0.94
N GLY A 66 3.06 2.23 -0.99
CA GLY A 66 2.85 3.45 -1.75
C GLY A 66 3.14 4.69 -0.91
N GLY A 67 2.39 5.77 -1.06
CA GLY A 67 2.47 6.93 -0.14
C GLY A 67 2.07 6.58 1.29
N ILE A 68 1.08 5.71 1.45
CA ILE A 68 0.66 5.02 2.67
C ILE A 68 0.96 3.53 2.48
N ALA A 69 1.36 2.85 3.55
CA ALA A 69 1.57 1.42 3.54
C ALA A 69 0.31 0.68 3.98
N ASN A 70 -0.06 -0.40 3.29
CA ASN A 70 -1.18 -1.26 3.66
C ASN A 70 -0.80 -2.74 3.61
N LEU A 71 -1.36 -3.51 4.53
CA LEU A 71 -1.12 -4.94 4.69
C LEU A 71 -2.38 -5.74 4.33
N SER A 72 -2.21 -6.77 3.53
CA SER A 72 -3.19 -7.84 3.34
C SER A 72 -2.63 -9.12 3.94
N VAL A 73 -3.33 -9.73 4.88
CA VAL A 73 -3.00 -11.05 5.44
C VAL A 73 -3.90 -12.09 4.78
N LEU A 74 -3.28 -13.02 4.08
CA LEU A 74 -3.93 -14.03 3.26
C LEU A 74 -3.85 -15.38 3.96
N HIS A 75 -4.99 -15.92 4.40
CA HIS A 75 -5.04 -17.21 5.05
C HIS A 75 -5.34 -18.36 4.07
N PRO A 76 -4.81 -19.58 4.31
CA PRO A 76 -5.09 -20.75 3.48
C PRO A 76 -6.59 -21.10 3.40
N SER A 77 -7.37 -20.72 4.42
CA SER A 77 -8.83 -20.87 4.45
C SER A 77 -9.56 -19.99 3.44
N GLY A 78 -8.87 -19.02 2.80
CA GLY A 78 -9.48 -17.99 1.98
C GLY A 78 -9.90 -16.75 2.77
N ASP A 79 -9.76 -16.73 4.09
CA ASP A 79 -9.98 -15.54 4.90
C ASP A 79 -8.87 -14.50 4.60
N VAL A 80 -9.29 -13.24 4.54
CA VAL A 80 -8.40 -12.11 4.26
C VAL A 80 -8.65 -11.02 5.29
N LEU A 81 -7.56 -10.49 5.84
CA LEU A 81 -7.55 -9.26 6.61
C LEU A 81 -6.82 -8.19 5.79
N GLY A 82 -7.32 -6.96 5.75
CA GLY A 82 -6.68 -5.86 5.03
C GLY A 82 -6.88 -4.53 5.75
N PHE A 83 -5.80 -3.73 5.88
CA PHE A 83 -5.84 -2.43 6.56
C PHE A 83 -4.57 -1.62 6.28
N ASP A 84 -4.61 -0.31 6.60
CA ASP A 84 -3.45 0.57 6.47
C ASP A 84 -2.55 0.48 7.72
N CYS A 85 -1.25 0.28 7.50
CA CYS A 85 -0.26 0.19 8.57
C CYS A 85 0.18 1.56 9.09
N GLY A 86 0.28 2.55 8.19
CA GLY A 86 0.79 3.88 8.50
C GLY A 86 1.49 4.51 7.30
N PRO A 87 2.50 5.38 7.50
CA PRO A 87 3.19 6.01 6.41
C PRO A 87 3.94 4.98 5.57
N GLY A 88 3.90 5.19 4.26
CA GLY A 88 4.77 4.53 3.30
C GLY A 88 5.89 5.48 2.87
N ASN A 89 5.96 5.76 1.56
CA ASN A 89 7.00 6.62 0.99
C ASN A 89 6.74 8.11 1.17
N ALA A 90 5.49 8.55 1.46
CA ALA A 90 5.10 9.96 1.34
C ALA A 90 5.97 10.92 2.17
N LEU A 91 6.32 10.55 3.40
CA LEU A 91 7.16 11.38 4.27
C LEU A 91 8.63 11.35 3.83
N MET A 92 9.13 10.17 3.46
CA MET A 92 10.50 9.98 2.95
C MET A 92 10.73 10.74 1.64
N ASP A 93 9.79 10.65 0.71
CA ASP A 93 9.87 11.32 -0.60
C ASP A 93 9.80 12.85 -0.42
N HIS A 94 8.89 13.33 0.43
CA HIS A 94 8.80 14.76 0.73
C HIS A 94 10.12 15.28 1.31
N TRP A 95 10.71 14.59 2.30
CA TRP A 95 11.94 14.99 2.94
C TRP A 95 13.13 14.94 1.97
N CYS A 96 13.23 13.88 1.18
CA CYS A 96 14.26 13.75 0.16
C CYS A 96 14.17 14.89 -0.86
N GLN A 97 12.97 15.20 -1.38
CA GLN A 97 12.79 16.29 -2.33
C GLN A 97 13.16 17.63 -1.75
N GLN A 98 12.79 17.91 -0.49
CA GLN A 98 13.09 19.18 0.16
C GLN A 98 14.60 19.40 0.36
N HIS A 99 15.38 18.35 0.65
CA HIS A 99 16.79 18.47 1.03
C HIS A 99 17.78 18.12 -0.06
N THR A 100 17.36 17.35 -1.07
CA THR A 100 18.25 16.91 -2.17
C THR A 100 17.79 17.37 -3.54
N GLY A 101 16.55 17.85 -3.67
CA GLY A 101 15.91 18.13 -4.96
C GLY A 101 15.46 16.87 -5.73
N GLN A 102 15.75 15.66 -5.24
CA GLN A 102 15.34 14.41 -5.84
C GLN A 102 13.91 14.07 -5.40
N ALA A 103 13.08 13.57 -6.32
CA ALA A 103 11.68 13.20 -6.02
C ALA A 103 11.56 12.09 -4.95
N PHE A 104 12.55 11.23 -4.83
CA PHE A 104 12.64 10.15 -3.84
C PHE A 104 14.10 9.70 -3.65
N ASP A 105 14.38 9.03 -2.55
CA ASP A 105 15.69 8.43 -2.25
C ASP A 105 15.85 7.10 -3.01
N HIS A 106 16.56 7.16 -4.15
CA HIS A 106 16.73 6.00 -5.02
C HIS A 106 17.44 4.86 -4.28
N ASN A 107 16.77 3.71 -4.20
CA ASN A 107 17.25 2.51 -3.51
C ASN A 107 17.56 2.73 -2.00
N GLY A 108 17.16 3.86 -1.41
CA GLY A 108 17.46 4.22 -0.02
C GLY A 108 18.93 4.54 0.24
N THR A 109 19.67 4.92 -0.83
CA THR A 109 21.12 5.13 -0.71
C THR A 109 21.49 6.30 0.18
N TRP A 110 20.68 7.35 0.19
CA TRP A 110 20.89 8.48 1.08
C TRP A 110 20.55 8.13 2.53
N ALA A 111 19.38 7.54 2.80
CA ALA A 111 18.98 7.08 4.13
C ALA A 111 20.00 6.11 4.75
N SER A 112 20.60 5.22 3.94
CA SER A 112 21.56 4.23 4.42
C SER A 112 22.86 4.82 4.96
N THR A 113 23.17 6.09 4.65
CA THR A 113 24.36 6.80 5.15
C THR A 113 24.11 7.61 6.42
N GLY A 114 22.82 7.78 6.80
CA GLY A 114 22.44 8.47 8.03
C GLY A 114 22.33 7.54 9.23
N GLN A 115 22.17 8.16 10.40
CA GLN A 115 21.93 7.46 11.65
C GLN A 115 20.50 7.70 12.14
N VAL A 116 19.86 6.65 12.61
CA VAL A 116 18.52 6.76 13.18
C VAL A 116 18.57 7.60 14.47
N ILE A 117 17.74 8.62 14.54
CA ILE A 117 17.55 9.44 15.73
C ILE A 117 16.48 8.76 16.59
N GLU A 118 16.88 7.91 17.52
CA GLU A 118 15.95 7.09 18.32
C GLU A 118 14.87 7.94 19.03
N ALA A 119 15.22 9.08 19.60
CA ALA A 119 14.25 9.96 20.26
C ALA A 119 13.19 10.53 19.29
N LEU A 120 13.55 10.79 18.03
CA LEU A 120 12.60 11.17 16.99
C LEU A 120 11.74 9.98 16.61
N LEU A 121 12.35 8.82 16.38
CA LEU A 121 11.65 7.60 16.03
C LEU A 121 10.61 7.21 17.10
N ASP A 122 10.99 7.22 18.38
CA ASP A 122 10.08 6.94 19.48
C ASP A 122 8.89 7.91 19.49
N ARG A 123 9.15 9.20 19.24
CA ARG A 123 8.11 10.21 19.14
C ARG A 123 7.15 9.95 17.96
N LEU A 124 7.66 9.55 16.80
CA LEU A 124 6.84 9.23 15.62
C LEU A 124 6.02 7.94 15.85
N MET A 125 6.60 6.95 16.52
CA MET A 125 5.93 5.69 16.85
C MET A 125 4.82 5.84 17.91
N GLN A 126 4.73 6.97 18.60
CA GLN A 126 3.63 7.29 19.52
C GLN A 126 2.34 7.74 18.79
N GLU A 127 2.36 7.86 17.46
CA GLU A 127 1.16 8.23 16.69
C GLU A 127 0.00 7.26 17.01
N PRO A 128 -1.15 7.76 17.54
CA PRO A 128 -2.24 6.89 17.98
C PRO A 128 -2.80 5.96 16.92
N PHE A 129 -2.79 6.38 15.64
CA PHE A 129 -3.25 5.55 14.53
C PHE A 129 -2.52 4.21 14.44
N LEU A 130 -1.21 4.18 14.72
CA LEU A 130 -0.37 2.97 14.63
C LEU A 130 -0.81 1.88 15.62
N HIS A 131 -1.49 2.26 16.69
CA HIS A 131 -1.91 1.37 17.77
C HIS A 131 -3.38 0.93 17.67
N GLN A 132 -4.12 1.45 16.68
CA GLN A 132 -5.50 1.07 16.45
C GLN A 132 -5.60 -0.36 15.94
N PRO A 133 -6.61 -1.14 16.37
CA PRO A 133 -6.89 -2.44 15.77
C PRO A 133 -7.52 -2.29 14.38
N PRO A 134 -7.37 -3.29 13.49
CA PRO A 134 -8.16 -3.36 12.27
C PRO A 134 -9.67 -3.53 12.57
N PRO A 135 -10.56 -2.99 11.72
CA PRO A 135 -10.27 -2.27 10.48
C PRO A 135 -9.81 -0.83 10.74
N LYS A 136 -8.68 -0.44 10.16
CA LYS A 136 -8.16 0.92 10.24
C LYS A 136 -7.72 1.39 8.86
N SER A 137 -7.99 2.67 8.55
CA SER A 137 -7.58 3.31 7.31
C SER A 137 -7.10 4.71 7.58
N THR A 138 -6.10 5.16 6.84
CA THR A 138 -5.51 6.49 6.93
C THR A 138 -5.13 7.02 5.55
N GLY A 139 -4.64 8.24 5.50
CA GLY A 139 -4.26 8.89 4.27
C GLY A 139 -3.18 9.95 4.46
N ARG A 140 -2.96 10.71 3.40
CA ARG A 140 -2.06 11.87 3.42
C ARG A 140 -2.63 13.06 4.22
N ASP A 141 -3.85 12.95 4.71
CA ASP A 141 -4.48 13.85 5.65
C ASP A 141 -3.92 13.73 7.07
N LEU A 142 -3.40 12.56 7.45
CA LEU A 142 -2.67 12.36 8.70
C LEU A 142 -1.15 12.51 8.48
N PHE A 143 -0.57 11.68 7.61
CA PHE A 143 0.87 11.65 7.38
C PHE A 143 1.26 12.65 6.27
N HIS A 144 1.31 13.93 6.62
CA HIS A 144 1.58 15.05 5.70
C HIS A 144 2.77 15.91 6.18
N PRO A 145 3.31 16.79 5.32
CA PRO A 145 4.50 17.59 5.66
C PRO A 145 4.37 18.41 6.94
N ALA A 146 3.21 19.01 7.21
CA ALA A 146 3.01 19.83 8.40
C ALA A 146 2.97 18.97 9.69
N TRP A 147 2.44 17.73 9.63
CA TRP A 147 2.52 16.77 10.73
C TRP A 147 3.99 16.46 11.04
N LEU A 148 4.80 16.13 10.03
CA LEU A 148 6.22 15.87 10.20
C LEU A 148 6.95 17.08 10.78
N ALA A 149 6.73 18.27 10.23
CA ALA A 149 7.35 19.50 10.72
C ALA A 149 7.04 19.76 12.21
N GLY A 150 5.84 19.42 12.67
CA GLY A 150 5.47 19.47 14.09
C GLY A 150 6.33 18.58 14.99
N HIS A 151 6.59 17.36 14.51
CA HIS A 151 7.44 16.39 15.24
C HIS A 151 8.92 16.78 15.21
N LEU A 152 9.40 17.44 14.15
CA LEU A 152 10.79 17.84 13.99
C LEU A 152 11.20 19.08 14.79
N LYS A 153 10.25 19.84 15.37
CA LYS A 153 10.60 21.07 16.15
C LYS A 153 11.69 20.86 17.19
N PRO A 154 11.69 19.79 18.03
CA PRO A 154 12.75 19.54 18.99
C PRO A 154 14.08 19.10 18.37
N PHE A 155 14.08 18.76 17.08
CA PHE A 155 15.21 18.20 16.33
C PHE A 155 15.70 19.13 15.21
N ALA A 156 15.53 20.45 15.37
CA ALA A 156 15.84 21.44 14.34
C ALA A 156 17.33 21.46 13.92
N SER A 157 18.23 20.97 14.78
CA SER A 157 19.67 20.85 14.49
C SER A 157 20.08 19.48 13.92
N ALA A 158 19.14 18.56 13.72
CA ALA A 158 19.43 17.24 13.17
C ALA A 158 19.91 17.31 11.72
N GLN A 159 20.85 16.46 11.37
CA GLN A 159 21.29 16.33 9.98
C GLN A 159 20.12 15.79 9.12
N ALA A 160 19.95 16.36 7.93
CA ALA A 160 18.85 15.95 7.05
C ALA A 160 18.91 14.46 6.67
N VAL A 161 20.11 13.91 6.52
CA VAL A 161 20.31 12.48 6.23
C VAL A 161 19.88 11.59 7.39
N ASP A 162 20.07 12.02 8.65
CA ASP A 162 19.67 11.27 9.83
C ASP A 162 18.14 11.27 10.00
N VAL A 163 17.50 12.37 9.63
CA VAL A 163 16.03 12.43 9.55
C VAL A 163 15.52 11.48 8.47
N GLN A 164 16.14 11.44 7.28
CA GLN A 164 15.77 10.49 6.23
C GLN A 164 15.92 9.04 6.69
N ALA A 165 17.04 8.70 7.35
CA ALA A 165 17.26 7.39 7.94
C ALA A 165 16.16 7.04 8.97
N THR A 166 15.79 8.01 9.81
CA THR A 166 14.74 7.85 10.83
C THR A 166 13.37 7.66 10.21
N LEU A 167 13.02 8.38 9.13
CA LEU A 167 11.75 8.21 8.42
C LEU A 167 11.66 6.84 7.73
N THR A 168 12.78 6.36 7.18
CA THR A 168 12.85 5.01 6.59
C THR A 168 12.63 3.93 7.64
N GLU A 169 13.29 4.08 8.81
CA GLU A 169 13.11 3.18 9.94
C GLU A 169 11.69 3.25 10.51
N PHE A 170 11.09 4.44 10.58
CA PHE A 170 9.71 4.63 11.02
C PHE A 170 8.71 3.87 10.15
N THR A 171 8.82 3.98 8.82
CA THR A 171 7.99 3.20 7.88
C THR A 171 8.21 1.70 8.09
N ALA A 172 9.46 1.27 8.21
CA ALA A 172 9.77 -0.15 8.43
C ALA A 172 9.17 -0.67 9.75
N ARG A 173 9.37 0.04 10.87
CA ARG A 173 8.86 -0.38 12.20
C ARG A 173 7.34 -0.36 12.27
N ALA A 174 6.67 0.62 11.68
CA ALA A 174 5.21 0.65 11.63
C ALA A 174 4.65 -0.58 10.89
N CYS A 175 5.22 -0.92 9.73
CA CYS A 175 4.84 -2.10 8.97
C CYS A 175 5.17 -3.41 9.73
N VAL A 176 6.38 -3.52 10.29
CA VAL A 176 6.82 -4.70 11.06
C VAL A 176 5.89 -4.96 12.25
N ALA A 177 5.53 -3.91 12.99
CA ALA A 177 4.64 -4.06 14.16
C ALA A 177 3.29 -4.67 13.77
N ASP A 178 2.69 -4.25 12.65
CA ASP A 178 1.43 -4.79 12.17
C ASP A 178 1.59 -6.21 11.58
N VAL A 179 2.69 -6.51 10.88
CA VAL A 179 2.99 -7.87 10.39
C VAL A 179 3.15 -8.84 11.57
N VAL A 180 3.92 -8.48 12.59
CA VAL A 180 4.10 -9.31 13.79
C VAL A 180 2.77 -9.54 14.52
N ARG A 181 1.92 -8.52 14.58
CA ARG A 181 0.65 -8.57 15.30
C ARG A 181 -0.43 -9.39 14.57
N HIS A 182 -0.46 -9.31 13.24
CA HIS A 182 -1.58 -9.83 12.44
C HIS A 182 -1.22 -10.94 11.44
N ALA A 183 0.07 -11.08 11.08
CA ALA A 183 0.56 -12.07 10.14
C ALA A 183 1.65 -12.99 10.73
N ASN A 184 1.63 -13.23 12.04
CA ASN A 184 2.64 -14.00 12.76
C ASN A 184 2.77 -15.48 12.28
N ASN A 185 1.73 -16.02 11.65
CA ASN A 185 1.74 -17.37 11.07
C ASN A 185 2.11 -17.39 9.57
N ALA A 186 2.39 -16.24 8.98
CA ALA A 186 2.84 -16.18 7.59
C ALA A 186 4.25 -16.76 7.45
N LYS A 187 4.55 -17.30 6.27
CA LYS A 187 5.91 -17.78 5.92
C LYS A 187 6.67 -16.75 5.11
N GLU A 188 5.94 -15.86 4.45
CA GLU A 188 6.54 -14.81 3.63
C GLU A 188 5.77 -13.50 3.76
N LEU A 189 6.49 -12.41 3.50
CA LEU A 189 5.95 -11.08 3.28
C LEU A 189 6.31 -10.63 1.87
N ILE A 190 5.30 -10.51 1.01
CA ILE A 190 5.45 -10.07 -0.37
C ILE A 190 5.27 -8.54 -0.38
N VAL A 191 6.32 -7.81 -0.75
CA VAL A 191 6.30 -6.34 -0.78
C VAL A 191 6.08 -5.86 -2.21
N CYS A 192 5.15 -4.93 -2.40
CA CYS A 192 4.86 -4.27 -3.66
C CYS A 192 4.75 -2.74 -3.49
N GLY A 193 4.47 -2.03 -4.58
CA GLY A 193 4.52 -0.57 -4.62
C GLY A 193 5.95 -0.02 -4.73
N GLY A 194 6.09 1.29 -4.68
CA GLY A 194 7.39 1.98 -4.82
C GLY A 194 8.39 1.59 -3.73
N GLY A 195 7.92 1.30 -2.52
CA GLY A 195 8.78 0.87 -1.41
C GLY A 195 9.51 -0.44 -1.64
N ALA A 196 8.97 -1.35 -2.47
CA ALA A 196 9.65 -2.58 -2.86
C ALA A 196 10.93 -2.36 -3.70
N LEU A 197 11.09 -1.16 -4.28
CA LEU A 197 12.28 -0.75 -5.04
C LEU A 197 13.31 -0.02 -4.17
N ASN A 198 13.01 0.22 -2.91
CA ASN A 198 13.93 0.80 -1.94
C ASN A 198 14.65 -0.34 -1.19
N GLY A 199 15.85 -0.70 -1.65
CA GLY A 199 16.62 -1.83 -1.09
C GLY A 199 16.98 -1.64 0.38
N TRP A 200 17.23 -0.40 0.83
CA TRP A 200 17.48 -0.13 2.24
C TRP A 200 16.23 -0.38 3.10
N LEU A 201 15.06 0.09 2.66
CA LEU A 201 13.79 -0.21 3.34
C LEU A 201 13.51 -1.72 3.39
N MET A 202 13.73 -2.44 2.28
CA MET A 202 13.60 -3.90 2.24
C MET A 202 14.53 -4.58 3.25
N THR A 203 15.77 -4.10 3.39
CA THR A 203 16.72 -4.59 4.40
C THR A 203 16.21 -4.34 5.82
N ARG A 204 15.64 -3.16 6.10
CA ARG A 204 15.09 -2.85 7.42
C ARG A 204 13.86 -3.71 7.76
N LEU A 205 12.98 -3.94 6.78
CA LEU A 205 11.84 -4.87 6.93
C LEU A 205 12.31 -6.29 7.25
N GLN A 206 13.29 -6.81 6.49
CA GLN A 206 13.83 -8.16 6.73
C GLN A 206 14.51 -8.26 8.11
N ALA A 207 15.22 -7.23 8.54
CA ALA A 207 15.86 -7.20 9.87
C ALA A 207 14.82 -7.24 11.01
N GLY A 208 13.68 -6.56 10.82
CA GLY A 208 12.57 -6.58 11.78
C GLY A 208 11.73 -7.86 11.76
N LEU A 209 11.86 -8.68 10.73
CA LEU A 209 11.08 -9.91 10.51
C LEU A 209 11.97 -11.13 10.24
N PRO A 210 12.86 -11.51 11.17
CA PRO A 210 13.82 -12.59 10.94
C PRO A 210 13.17 -13.96 10.72
N GLN A 211 11.91 -14.13 11.13
CA GLN A 211 11.15 -15.37 11.02
C GLN A 211 10.41 -15.49 9.68
N LEU A 212 10.34 -14.43 8.90
CA LEU A 212 9.64 -14.36 7.63
C LEU A 212 10.62 -14.12 6.49
N GLN A 213 10.32 -14.65 5.32
CA GLN A 213 11.02 -14.29 4.11
C GLN A 213 10.37 -13.01 3.53
N VAL A 214 11.11 -11.90 3.51
CA VAL A 214 10.66 -10.65 2.88
C VAL A 214 11.11 -10.62 1.42
N VAL A 215 10.17 -10.60 0.49
CA VAL A 215 10.44 -10.66 -0.95
C VAL A 215 9.68 -9.56 -1.70
N SER A 216 10.23 -9.09 -2.82
CA SER A 216 9.47 -8.25 -3.75
C SER A 216 8.43 -9.11 -4.49
N SER A 217 7.27 -8.52 -4.83
CA SER A 217 6.26 -9.16 -5.68
C SER A 217 6.79 -9.59 -7.06
N GLN A 218 7.90 -8.98 -7.51
CA GLN A 218 8.62 -9.41 -8.71
C GLN A 218 9.07 -10.88 -8.61
N ALA A 219 9.49 -11.33 -7.42
CA ALA A 219 9.87 -12.73 -7.18
C ALA A 219 8.67 -13.70 -7.20
N ARG A 220 7.45 -13.16 -7.21
CA ARG A 220 6.18 -13.90 -7.33
C ARG A 220 5.48 -13.65 -8.67
N GLY A 221 6.23 -13.23 -9.68
CA GLY A 221 5.78 -13.08 -11.06
C GLY A 221 5.03 -11.78 -11.36
N MET A 222 4.98 -10.82 -10.42
CA MET A 222 4.32 -9.54 -10.65
C MET A 222 5.23 -8.36 -10.33
N PRO A 223 5.55 -7.48 -11.32
CA PRO A 223 6.35 -6.30 -11.09
C PRO A 223 5.75 -5.41 -10.00
N ALA A 224 6.60 -4.91 -9.08
CA ALA A 224 6.15 -4.23 -7.88
C ALA A 224 5.23 -3.03 -8.13
N LEU A 225 5.48 -2.27 -9.20
CA LEU A 225 4.68 -1.10 -9.59
C LEU A 225 3.41 -1.46 -10.37
N GLN A 226 3.23 -2.72 -10.78
CA GLN A 226 2.08 -3.15 -11.57
C GLN A 226 0.97 -3.79 -10.74
N VAL A 227 1.24 -4.13 -9.47
CA VAL A 227 0.27 -4.84 -8.61
C VAL A 227 -1.04 -4.04 -8.48
N GLU A 228 -0.96 -2.75 -8.16
CA GLU A 228 -2.14 -1.91 -8.00
C GLU A 228 -2.89 -1.73 -9.34
N ALA A 229 -2.18 -1.43 -10.42
CA ALA A 229 -2.80 -1.27 -11.75
C ALA A 229 -3.49 -2.57 -12.20
N THR A 230 -2.86 -3.73 -11.96
CA THR A 230 -3.44 -5.04 -12.28
C THR A 230 -4.65 -5.34 -11.41
N ALA A 231 -4.61 -4.99 -10.12
CA ALA A 231 -5.75 -5.15 -9.22
C ALA A 231 -6.96 -4.33 -9.69
N PHE A 232 -6.77 -3.08 -10.10
CA PHE A 232 -7.86 -2.25 -10.64
C PHE A 232 -8.37 -2.76 -11.98
N ALA A 233 -7.51 -3.26 -12.87
CA ALA A 233 -7.93 -3.91 -14.10
C ALA A 233 -8.77 -5.18 -13.81
N TRP A 234 -8.37 -5.97 -12.82
CA TRP A 234 -9.12 -7.12 -12.34
C TRP A 234 -10.49 -6.72 -11.75
N LEU A 235 -10.56 -5.67 -10.93
CA LEU A 235 -11.81 -5.13 -10.38
C LEU A 235 -12.75 -4.67 -11.51
N ALA A 236 -12.23 -3.99 -12.53
CA ALA A 236 -13.01 -3.60 -13.70
C ALA A 236 -13.60 -4.81 -14.44
N ARG A 237 -12.80 -5.89 -14.59
CA ARG A 237 -13.29 -7.15 -15.14
C ARG A 237 -14.40 -7.76 -14.30
N GLN A 238 -14.26 -7.77 -12.95
CA GLN A 238 -15.32 -8.24 -12.05
C GLN A 238 -16.61 -7.45 -12.26
N THR A 239 -16.53 -6.12 -12.34
CA THR A 239 -17.69 -5.26 -12.61
C THR A 239 -18.37 -5.60 -13.95
N MET A 240 -17.59 -5.78 -15.01
CA MET A 240 -18.12 -6.15 -16.31
C MET A 240 -18.78 -7.53 -16.34
N GLN A 241 -18.33 -8.44 -15.49
CA GLN A 241 -18.88 -9.80 -15.35
C GLN A 241 -20.03 -9.87 -14.33
N GLY A 242 -20.43 -8.76 -13.72
CA GLY A 242 -21.45 -8.74 -12.68
C GLY A 242 -21.04 -9.46 -11.41
N GLN A 243 -19.71 -9.56 -11.15
CA GLN A 243 -19.16 -10.23 -9.99
C GLN A 243 -18.78 -9.22 -8.90
N PRO A 244 -18.92 -9.57 -7.60
CA PRO A 244 -18.47 -8.74 -6.51
C PRO A 244 -16.97 -8.45 -6.57
N GLY A 245 -16.58 -7.22 -6.21
CA GLY A 245 -15.19 -6.77 -6.16
C GLY A 245 -14.71 -6.39 -4.76
N ASN A 246 -15.55 -6.54 -3.71
CA ASN A 246 -15.18 -6.23 -2.33
C ASN A 246 -15.20 -7.47 -1.43
N LEU A 247 -14.47 -7.36 -0.32
CA LEU A 247 -14.54 -8.30 0.81
C LEU A 247 -15.23 -7.59 1.99
N PRO A 248 -16.48 -7.94 2.33
CA PRO A 248 -17.20 -7.28 3.43
C PRO A 248 -16.45 -7.28 4.77
N LYS A 249 -15.77 -8.39 5.09
CA LYS A 249 -14.95 -8.51 6.31
C LYS A 249 -13.77 -7.51 6.36
N VAL A 250 -13.29 -7.07 5.19
CA VAL A 250 -12.14 -6.15 5.07
C VAL A 250 -12.62 -4.70 5.05
N THR A 251 -13.69 -4.42 4.26
CA THR A 251 -14.20 -3.06 4.08
C THR A 251 -15.24 -2.64 5.10
N GLY A 252 -15.74 -3.57 5.93
CA GLY A 252 -16.85 -3.33 6.86
C GLY A 252 -18.21 -3.20 6.16
N ALA A 253 -18.33 -3.47 4.86
CA ALA A 253 -19.57 -3.36 4.11
C ALA A 253 -20.59 -4.44 4.53
N GLN A 254 -21.89 -4.12 4.44
CA GLN A 254 -23.00 -5.01 4.81
C GLN A 254 -23.22 -6.17 3.82
N GLY A 255 -22.30 -6.42 2.89
CA GLY A 255 -22.38 -7.53 1.95
C GLY A 255 -21.47 -7.33 0.73
N ALA A 256 -21.39 -8.38 -0.08
CA ALA A 256 -20.67 -8.34 -1.35
C ALA A 256 -21.36 -7.39 -2.34
N ARG A 257 -20.57 -6.61 -3.09
CA ARG A 257 -21.06 -5.59 -4.04
C ARG A 257 -20.26 -5.65 -5.33
N ILE A 258 -20.95 -5.45 -6.42
CA ILE A 258 -20.34 -5.10 -7.71
C ILE A 258 -19.87 -3.66 -7.57
N LEU A 259 -18.58 -3.41 -7.81
CA LEU A 259 -17.98 -2.09 -7.60
C LEU A 259 -17.93 -1.29 -8.90
N GLY A 260 -18.28 0.01 -8.80
CA GLY A 260 -18.18 0.95 -9.91
C GLY A 260 -19.35 0.93 -10.88
N GLY A 261 -19.21 1.69 -11.96
CA GLY A 261 -20.19 1.85 -13.03
C GLY A 261 -19.57 1.65 -14.41
N ILE A 262 -20.38 1.17 -15.34
CA ILE A 262 -19.99 1.00 -16.75
C ILE A 262 -20.62 2.16 -17.53
N PHE A 263 -19.78 2.96 -18.16
CA PHE A 263 -20.19 4.09 -18.99
C PHE A 263 -19.90 3.75 -20.46
N LYS A 264 -20.89 4.11 -21.33
CA LYS A 264 -20.80 3.90 -22.79
C LYS A 264 -20.40 5.21 -23.45
#